data_ef0435b78135baec521e703f530a67a7
#
_entry.id   ef0435b78135baec521e703f530a67a7
#
_cell.length_a   1.000
_cell.length_b   1.000
_cell.length_c   1.000
_cell.angle_alpha   90.00
_cell.angle_beta   90.00
_cell.angle_gamma   90.00
#
_symmetry.space_group_name_H-M   'P 1'
#
loop_
_entity.id
_entity.type
_entity.pdbx_description
1 polymer ?
#
loop_
_entity_poly.entity_id
_entity_poly.type
_entity_poly.pdbx_seq_one_letter_code
_entity_poly.pdbx_strand_id
1 'polypeptide(L)'
;MRELQAQIIREMGVKPNMTEEQAREEVERRIQFICDYLEATGSRGLVLGISGGIDSTLAGRLCQLAVDRLNERGRTTEFAAVRLPYRVQHDEEDAQEALRFIQPTRSLTFNIAEAVDGFDTAYTAATGEQISDFNKGNVKARARMIAQYAVAGGPGYLVVGTDHAAESITGFFTKFGDGGADLLPLAGLNKRQNQLLLRVLGASERLWAKPPTADLLDGVPGRTDEDELGLTYPQIDDYLEGKEIDEAAAAKLEQIYLRSRHKRTTPVTIFDSWWKN
;
A
#
# COMPACT_ATOMS: atom_id res chain seq x y z
N MET A 1 -18.08 4.64 22.33
CA MET A 1 -17.61 3.84 21.18
C MET A 1 -18.83 3.18 20.54
N ARG A 2 -18.99 3.31 19.23
CA ARG A 2 -20.06 2.69 18.43
C ARG A 2 -19.81 1.19 18.30
N GLU A 3 -20.85 0.36 18.18
CA GLU A 3 -20.71 -1.10 18.09
C GLU A 3 -19.90 -1.51 16.84
N LEU A 4 -20.22 -0.91 15.68
CA LEU A 4 -19.50 -1.17 14.43
C LEU A 4 -18.03 -0.68 14.50
N GLN A 5 -17.76 0.44 15.19
CA GLN A 5 -16.40 0.90 15.44
C GLN A 5 -15.57 -0.15 16.19
N ALA A 6 -16.15 -0.74 17.24
CA ALA A 6 -15.45 -1.79 18.01
C ALA A 6 -15.15 -3.03 17.17
N GLN A 7 -16.05 -3.40 16.25
CA GLN A 7 -15.81 -4.49 15.30
C GLN A 7 -14.68 -4.13 14.33
N ILE A 8 -14.74 -2.96 13.72
CA ILE A 8 -13.74 -2.46 12.76
C ILE A 8 -12.34 -2.44 13.38
N ILE A 9 -12.22 -1.90 14.61
CA ILE A 9 -10.93 -1.85 15.32
C ILE A 9 -10.34 -3.25 15.50
N ARG A 10 -11.16 -4.22 15.88
CA ARG A 10 -10.71 -5.62 16.00
C ARG A 10 -10.25 -6.20 14.67
N GLU A 11 -10.98 -5.94 13.59
CA GLU A 11 -10.64 -6.44 12.25
C GLU A 11 -9.38 -5.76 11.68
N MET A 12 -9.22 -4.47 11.91
CA MET A 12 -8.07 -3.69 11.42
C MET A 12 -6.81 -3.87 12.26
N GLY A 13 -6.94 -4.24 13.55
CA GLY A 13 -5.81 -4.58 14.42
C GLY A 13 -4.93 -3.41 14.84
N VAL A 14 -5.42 -2.17 14.74
CA VAL A 14 -4.66 -0.96 15.13
C VAL A 14 -4.51 -0.89 16.64
N LYS A 15 -3.28 -0.68 17.11
CA LYS A 15 -2.96 -0.41 18.52
C LYS A 15 -3.05 1.08 18.79
N PRO A 16 -3.87 1.56 19.74
CA PRO A 16 -4.00 2.99 20.01
C PRO A 16 -2.76 3.57 20.70
N ASN A 17 -2.53 4.87 20.48
CA ASN A 17 -1.54 5.67 21.23
C ASN A 17 -0.11 5.10 21.22
N MET A 18 0.36 4.66 20.06
CA MET A 18 1.71 4.07 19.91
C MET A 18 2.81 5.07 20.29
N THR A 19 3.68 4.68 21.22
CA THR A 19 4.87 5.45 21.61
C THR A 19 6.04 5.17 20.66
N GLU A 20 7.12 5.99 20.75
CA GLU A 20 8.33 5.72 19.96
C GLU A 20 8.98 4.38 20.29
N GLU A 21 8.95 3.96 21.58
CA GLU A 21 9.46 2.67 22.00
C GLU A 21 8.66 1.53 21.35
N GLN A 22 7.34 1.60 21.44
CA GLN A 22 6.44 0.65 20.77
C GLN A 22 6.59 0.67 19.24
N ALA A 23 6.87 1.83 18.63
CA ALA A 23 7.15 1.91 17.21
C ALA A 23 8.44 1.17 16.83
N ARG A 24 9.50 1.23 17.65
CA ARG A 24 10.72 0.43 17.43
C ARG A 24 10.45 -1.07 17.55
N GLU A 25 9.63 -1.49 18.51
CA GLU A 25 9.19 -2.89 18.65
C GLU A 25 8.36 -3.34 17.43
N GLU A 26 7.48 -2.47 16.92
CA GLU A 26 6.69 -2.76 15.70
C GLU A 26 7.59 -2.86 14.45
N VAL A 27 8.61 -2.04 14.32
CA VAL A 27 9.63 -2.19 13.27
C VAL A 27 10.26 -3.57 13.32
N GLU A 28 10.76 -3.98 14.49
CA GLU A 28 11.39 -5.30 14.67
C GLU A 28 10.42 -6.45 14.38
N ARG A 29 9.18 -6.35 14.87
CA ARG A 29 8.14 -7.36 14.61
C ARG A 29 7.84 -7.53 13.12
N ARG A 30 7.80 -6.43 12.36
CA ARG A 30 7.51 -6.47 10.92
C ARG A 30 8.71 -6.98 10.11
N ILE A 31 9.92 -6.60 10.48
CA ILE A 31 11.13 -7.17 9.88
C ILE A 31 11.16 -8.69 10.11
N GLN A 32 10.89 -9.13 11.35
CA GLN A 32 10.86 -10.58 11.66
C GLN A 32 9.76 -11.30 10.89
N PHE A 33 8.56 -10.73 10.78
CA PHE A 33 7.47 -11.27 9.95
C PHE A 33 7.90 -11.50 8.49
N ILE A 34 8.59 -10.53 7.89
CA ILE A 34 9.09 -10.66 6.51
C ILE A 34 10.15 -11.77 6.43
N CYS A 35 11.07 -11.83 7.39
CA CYS A 35 12.07 -12.91 7.47
C CYS A 35 11.42 -14.29 7.55
N ASP A 36 10.50 -14.46 8.49
CA ASP A 36 9.82 -15.73 8.72
C ASP A 36 9.05 -16.20 7.49
N TYR A 37 8.38 -15.27 6.79
CA TYR A 37 7.62 -15.61 5.59
C TYR A 37 8.52 -15.98 4.41
N LEU A 38 9.65 -15.27 4.21
CA LEU A 38 10.66 -15.64 3.22
C LEU A 38 11.27 -17.03 3.51
N GLU A 39 11.49 -17.35 4.78
CA GLU A 39 12.00 -18.66 5.19
C GLU A 39 10.97 -19.76 4.96
N ALA A 40 9.72 -19.53 5.39
CA ALA A 40 8.63 -20.49 5.28
C ALA A 40 8.27 -20.84 3.82
N THR A 41 8.33 -19.85 2.92
CA THR A 41 8.04 -20.04 1.48
C THR A 41 9.23 -20.53 0.67
N GLY A 42 10.45 -20.44 1.21
CA GLY A 42 11.68 -20.71 0.47
C GLY A 42 11.97 -19.67 -0.63
N SER A 43 11.29 -18.54 -0.61
CA SER A 43 11.45 -17.47 -1.60
C SER A 43 12.81 -16.79 -1.49
N ARG A 44 13.34 -16.33 -2.65
CA ARG A 44 14.70 -15.80 -2.75
C ARG A 44 14.76 -14.27 -2.65
N GLY A 45 13.63 -13.60 -2.50
CA GLY A 45 13.61 -12.14 -2.39
C GLY A 45 12.23 -11.54 -2.45
N LEU A 46 12.22 -10.22 -2.56
CA LEU A 46 11.03 -9.37 -2.51
C LEU A 46 11.03 -8.37 -3.67
N VAL A 47 9.84 -8.01 -4.13
CA VAL A 47 9.61 -6.92 -5.10
C VAL A 47 8.59 -5.96 -4.52
N LEU A 48 8.86 -4.65 -4.63
CA LEU A 48 7.92 -3.60 -4.24
C LEU A 48 8.02 -2.40 -5.19
N GLY A 49 6.87 -1.88 -5.58
CA GLY A 49 6.76 -0.60 -6.28
C GLY A 49 7.05 0.58 -5.34
N ILE A 50 8.01 1.43 -5.71
CA ILE A 50 8.38 2.63 -4.92
C ILE A 50 7.85 3.87 -5.62
N SER A 51 6.83 4.48 -5.02
CA SER A 51 6.23 5.75 -5.48
C SER A 51 6.91 6.99 -4.91
N GLY A 52 7.66 6.87 -3.82
CA GLY A 52 8.17 7.99 -3.04
C GLY A 52 7.17 8.51 -1.99
N GLY A 53 6.04 7.83 -1.82
CA GLY A 53 5.09 8.07 -0.73
C GLY A 53 5.52 7.41 0.59
N ILE A 54 4.87 7.79 1.69
CA ILE A 54 5.14 7.31 3.06
C ILE A 54 5.16 5.78 3.12
N ASP A 55 4.11 5.15 2.61
CA ASP A 55 3.87 3.70 2.79
C ASP A 55 4.85 2.85 1.99
N SER A 56 5.10 3.19 0.72
CA SER A 56 6.09 2.49 -0.10
C SER A 56 7.52 2.68 0.41
N THR A 57 7.82 3.84 1.00
CA THR A 57 9.12 4.12 1.63
C THR A 57 9.30 3.30 2.89
N LEU A 58 8.29 3.24 3.75
CA LEU A 58 8.33 2.43 4.98
C LEU A 58 8.44 0.94 4.66
N ALA A 59 7.54 0.41 3.83
CA ALA A 59 7.54 -1.00 3.46
C ALA A 59 8.86 -1.40 2.77
N GLY A 60 9.38 -0.55 1.87
CA GLY A 60 10.66 -0.78 1.21
C GLY A 60 11.83 -0.83 2.19
N ARG A 61 11.88 0.06 3.20
CA ARG A 61 12.93 0.02 4.22
C ARG A 61 12.85 -1.23 5.08
N LEU A 62 11.64 -1.64 5.50
CA LEU A 62 11.43 -2.89 6.23
C LEU A 62 11.86 -4.11 5.43
N CYS A 63 11.56 -4.15 4.12
CA CYS A 63 12.00 -5.21 3.22
C CYS A 63 13.52 -5.30 3.13
N GLN A 64 14.21 -4.17 2.95
CA GLN A 64 15.67 -4.18 2.87
C GLN A 64 16.30 -4.64 4.18
N LEU A 65 15.82 -4.14 5.33
CA LEU A 65 16.32 -4.58 6.64
C LEU A 65 16.11 -6.08 6.89
N ALA A 66 15.00 -6.64 6.40
CA ALA A 66 14.74 -8.09 6.49
C ALA A 66 15.72 -8.89 5.60
N VAL A 67 15.95 -8.42 4.38
CA VAL A 67 16.93 -9.03 3.45
C VAL A 67 18.34 -8.98 4.03
N ASP A 68 18.78 -7.83 4.57
CA ASP A 68 20.08 -7.69 5.22
C ASP A 68 20.24 -8.69 6.37
N ARG A 69 19.22 -8.78 7.25
CA ARG A 69 19.19 -9.73 8.38
C ARG A 69 19.30 -11.19 7.95
N LEU A 70 18.61 -11.58 6.89
CA LEU A 70 18.68 -12.93 6.35
C LEU A 70 20.04 -13.22 5.73
N ASN A 71 20.65 -12.25 5.04
CA ASN A 71 21.96 -12.39 4.43
C ASN A 71 23.06 -12.47 5.48
N GLU A 72 22.96 -11.75 6.60
CA GLU A 72 23.85 -11.90 7.77
C GLU A 72 23.77 -13.31 8.38
N ARG A 73 22.62 -13.99 8.25
CA ARG A 73 22.42 -15.38 8.69
C ARG A 73 22.87 -16.41 7.64
N GLY A 74 23.52 -15.96 6.55
CA GLY A 74 24.08 -16.83 5.51
C GLY A 74 23.11 -17.21 4.40
N ARG A 75 21.95 -16.57 4.29
CA ARG A 75 21.07 -16.71 3.12
C ARG A 75 21.54 -15.78 1.99
N THR A 76 21.08 -16.06 0.78
CA THR A 76 21.21 -15.15 -0.36
C THR A 76 19.83 -14.70 -0.78
N THR A 77 19.41 -13.54 -0.29
CA THR A 77 18.12 -12.93 -0.59
C THR A 77 18.31 -11.52 -1.15
N GLU A 78 17.37 -11.06 -1.96
CA GLU A 78 17.41 -9.73 -2.58
C GLU A 78 16.11 -8.97 -2.38
N PHE A 79 16.20 -7.64 -2.32
CA PHE A 79 15.05 -6.77 -2.44
C PHE A 79 15.17 -5.92 -3.72
N ALA A 80 14.20 -6.07 -4.63
CA ALA A 80 14.08 -5.30 -5.85
C ALA A 80 13.04 -4.19 -5.67
N ALA A 81 13.51 -2.96 -5.57
CA ALA A 81 12.67 -1.76 -5.59
C ALA A 81 12.38 -1.38 -7.05
N VAL A 82 11.11 -1.28 -7.43
CA VAL A 82 10.71 -1.00 -8.81
C VAL A 82 10.00 0.35 -8.88
N ARG A 83 10.53 1.26 -9.68
CA ARG A 83 9.83 2.48 -10.06
C ARG A 83 8.92 2.18 -11.24
N LEU A 84 7.67 2.63 -11.17
CA LEU A 84 6.60 2.28 -12.11
C LEU A 84 5.91 3.55 -12.66
N PRO A 85 6.66 4.49 -13.30
CA PRO A 85 6.08 5.71 -13.82
C PRO A 85 5.10 5.42 -14.96
N TYR A 86 4.05 6.24 -15.03
CA TYR A 86 3.25 6.39 -16.23
C TYR A 86 3.72 7.65 -16.97
N ARG A 87 4.47 7.47 -18.07
CA ARG A 87 5.17 8.56 -18.79
C ARG A 87 6.20 9.27 -17.92
N VAL A 88 6.01 10.55 -17.61
CA VAL A 88 6.90 11.35 -16.76
C VAL A 88 6.33 11.38 -15.35
N GLN A 89 7.15 11.08 -14.37
CA GLN A 89 6.77 11.14 -12.96
C GLN A 89 7.09 12.53 -12.39
N HIS A 90 6.08 13.23 -11.87
CA HIS A 90 6.25 14.60 -11.35
C HIS A 90 7.00 14.64 -10.01
N ASP A 91 6.94 13.58 -9.22
CA ASP A 91 7.58 13.45 -7.90
C ASP A 91 8.85 12.56 -7.93
N GLU A 92 9.59 12.62 -9.06
CA GLU A 92 10.84 11.89 -9.27
C GLU A 92 11.84 12.07 -8.12
N GLU A 93 12.02 13.32 -7.64
CA GLU A 93 12.95 13.63 -6.55
C GLU A 93 12.57 12.91 -5.24
N ASP A 94 11.29 12.81 -4.92
CA ASP A 94 10.81 12.10 -3.73
C ASP A 94 11.06 10.60 -3.85
N ALA A 95 10.84 10.03 -5.04
CA ALA A 95 11.14 8.62 -5.30
C ALA A 95 12.65 8.34 -5.17
N GLN A 96 13.51 9.24 -5.65
CA GLN A 96 14.96 9.13 -5.51
C GLN A 96 15.41 9.27 -4.04
N GLU A 97 14.80 10.17 -3.27
CA GLU A 97 15.09 10.29 -1.84
C GLU A 97 14.65 9.04 -1.07
N ALA A 98 13.47 8.50 -1.39
CA ALA A 98 13.01 7.23 -0.83
C ALA A 98 13.99 6.09 -1.13
N LEU A 99 14.48 5.96 -2.36
CA LEU A 99 15.46 4.94 -2.73
C LEU A 99 16.80 5.12 -1.99
N ARG A 100 17.27 6.36 -1.79
CA ARG A 100 18.47 6.62 -0.99
C ARG A 100 18.29 6.22 0.48
N PHE A 101 17.11 6.40 1.05
CA PHE A 101 16.79 5.97 2.40
C PHE A 101 16.60 4.45 2.52
N ILE A 102 15.93 3.84 1.57
CA ILE A 102 15.66 2.40 1.53
C ILE A 102 16.94 1.60 1.34
N GLN A 103 17.83 2.05 0.44
CA GLN A 103 19.06 1.38 0.02
C GLN A 103 18.80 -0.05 -0.53
N PRO A 104 17.91 -0.23 -1.50
CA PRO A 104 17.53 -1.56 -1.97
C PRO A 104 18.72 -2.28 -2.61
N THR A 105 18.75 -3.62 -2.49
CA THR A 105 19.75 -4.46 -3.15
C THR A 105 19.75 -4.27 -4.66
N ARG A 106 18.55 -4.02 -5.22
CA ARG A 106 18.38 -3.79 -6.66
C ARG A 106 17.33 -2.72 -6.91
N SER A 107 17.61 -1.78 -7.83
CA SER A 107 16.63 -0.79 -8.30
C SER A 107 16.36 -0.99 -9.78
N LEU A 108 15.07 -0.93 -10.14
CA LEU A 108 14.59 -1.04 -11.51
C LEU A 108 13.62 0.10 -11.82
N THR A 109 13.56 0.50 -13.08
CA THR A 109 12.51 1.39 -13.60
C THR A 109 11.76 0.69 -14.71
N PHE A 110 10.45 0.57 -14.57
CA PHE A 110 9.55 -0.04 -15.54
C PHE A 110 8.46 0.96 -15.88
N ASN A 111 8.55 1.63 -17.03
CA ASN A 111 7.52 2.57 -17.48
C ASN A 111 6.29 1.80 -17.96
N ILE A 112 5.13 2.06 -17.35
CA ILE A 112 3.88 1.35 -17.68
C ILE A 112 3.09 2.00 -18.82
N ALA A 113 3.57 3.10 -19.42
CA ALA A 113 2.81 3.90 -20.37
C ALA A 113 2.37 3.09 -21.60
N GLU A 114 3.29 2.34 -22.24
CA GLU A 114 2.96 1.56 -23.43
C GLU A 114 1.89 0.50 -23.14
N ALA A 115 1.96 -0.15 -21.98
CA ALA A 115 0.96 -1.15 -21.58
C ALA A 115 -0.42 -0.52 -21.35
N VAL A 116 -0.47 0.63 -20.69
CA VAL A 116 -1.74 1.35 -20.39
C VAL A 116 -2.33 1.95 -21.66
N ASP A 117 -1.50 2.58 -22.51
CA ASP A 117 -1.95 3.20 -23.76
C ASP A 117 -2.41 2.12 -24.78
N GLY A 118 -1.72 0.98 -24.82
CA GLY A 118 -2.14 -0.18 -25.61
C GLY A 118 -3.48 -0.76 -25.13
N PHE A 119 -3.70 -0.82 -23.83
CA PHE A 119 -4.98 -1.24 -23.24
C PHE A 119 -6.10 -0.26 -23.59
N ASP A 120 -5.89 1.05 -23.48
CA ASP A 120 -6.85 2.10 -23.83
C ASP A 120 -7.27 2.00 -25.29
N THR A 121 -6.30 1.81 -26.19
CA THR A 121 -6.55 1.58 -27.64
C THR A 121 -7.39 0.33 -27.88
N ALA A 122 -7.03 -0.79 -27.24
CA ALA A 122 -7.76 -2.05 -27.39
C ALA A 122 -9.19 -1.97 -26.80
N TYR A 123 -9.35 -1.28 -25.68
CA TYR A 123 -10.66 -1.04 -25.07
C TYR A 123 -11.59 -0.27 -26.01
N THR A 124 -11.10 0.83 -26.57
CA THR A 124 -11.88 1.65 -27.52
C THR A 124 -12.25 0.85 -28.77
N ALA A 125 -11.31 0.07 -29.31
CA ALA A 125 -11.58 -0.79 -30.46
C ALA A 125 -12.64 -1.87 -30.20
N ALA A 126 -12.66 -2.43 -28.98
CA ALA A 126 -13.58 -3.49 -28.61
C ALA A 126 -14.98 -2.98 -28.23
N THR A 127 -15.07 -1.83 -27.56
CA THR A 127 -16.34 -1.32 -27.00
C THR A 127 -16.96 -0.19 -27.79
N GLY A 128 -16.19 0.51 -28.64
CA GLY A 128 -16.60 1.74 -29.31
C GLY A 128 -16.63 2.97 -28.40
N GLU A 129 -16.23 2.85 -27.13
CA GLU A 129 -16.27 3.89 -26.09
C GLU A 129 -14.87 4.25 -25.61
N GLN A 130 -14.69 5.47 -25.12
CA GLN A 130 -13.47 5.85 -24.41
C GLN A 130 -13.53 5.38 -22.96
N ILE A 131 -12.40 4.88 -22.44
CA ILE A 131 -12.30 4.52 -21.04
C ILE A 131 -12.38 5.78 -20.15
N SER A 132 -13.17 5.74 -19.09
CA SER A 132 -13.22 6.86 -18.14
C SER A 132 -11.89 7.03 -17.41
N ASP A 133 -11.56 8.27 -16.98
CA ASP A 133 -10.34 8.57 -16.24
C ASP A 133 -10.20 7.71 -14.97
N PHE A 134 -11.29 7.54 -14.24
CA PHE A 134 -11.33 6.64 -13.08
C PHE A 134 -10.96 5.18 -13.44
N ASN A 135 -11.54 4.63 -14.49
CA ASN A 135 -11.22 3.26 -14.93
C ASN A 135 -9.80 3.16 -15.48
N LYS A 136 -9.30 4.19 -16.15
CA LYS A 136 -7.92 4.25 -16.61
C LYS A 136 -6.94 4.29 -15.43
N GLY A 137 -7.27 5.01 -14.34
CA GLY A 137 -6.54 4.94 -13.07
C GLY A 137 -6.42 3.51 -12.53
N ASN A 138 -7.53 2.77 -12.54
CA ASN A 138 -7.52 1.36 -12.16
C ASN A 138 -6.69 0.47 -13.11
N VAL A 139 -6.65 0.79 -14.41
CA VAL A 139 -5.76 0.11 -15.38
C VAL A 139 -4.30 0.39 -15.05
N LYS A 140 -3.93 1.64 -14.73
CA LYS A 140 -2.57 1.99 -14.30
C LYS A 140 -2.14 1.21 -13.05
N ALA A 141 -2.99 1.15 -12.01
CA ALA A 141 -2.70 0.38 -10.80
C ALA A 141 -2.50 -1.12 -11.10
N ARG A 142 -3.34 -1.71 -11.95
CA ARG A 142 -3.20 -3.12 -12.38
C ARG A 142 -1.98 -3.36 -13.25
N ALA A 143 -1.63 -2.44 -14.15
CA ALA A 143 -0.40 -2.53 -14.93
C ALA A 143 0.85 -2.51 -14.04
N ARG A 144 0.85 -1.72 -12.97
CA ARG A 144 1.92 -1.72 -11.95
C ARG A 144 2.00 -3.06 -11.22
N MET A 145 0.87 -3.64 -10.86
CA MET A 145 0.82 -4.98 -10.25
C MET A 145 1.37 -6.04 -11.19
N ILE A 146 0.95 -6.07 -12.45
CA ILE A 146 1.45 -7.01 -13.47
C ILE A 146 2.98 -6.90 -13.60
N ALA A 147 3.51 -5.67 -13.69
CA ALA A 147 4.94 -5.43 -13.78
C ALA A 147 5.70 -5.99 -12.56
N GLN A 148 5.19 -5.78 -11.34
CA GLN A 148 5.80 -6.32 -10.12
C GLN A 148 5.81 -7.85 -10.11
N TYR A 149 4.70 -8.50 -10.43
CA TYR A 149 4.64 -9.96 -10.52
C TYR A 149 5.50 -10.53 -11.65
N ALA A 150 5.61 -9.82 -12.78
CA ALA A 150 6.50 -10.23 -13.87
C ALA A 150 7.98 -10.16 -13.44
N VAL A 151 8.38 -9.11 -12.71
CA VAL A 151 9.74 -8.99 -12.14
C VAL A 151 9.99 -10.07 -11.08
N ALA A 152 8.98 -10.38 -10.27
CA ALA A 152 9.07 -11.36 -9.18
C ALA A 152 9.18 -12.81 -9.69
N GLY A 153 8.45 -13.16 -10.75
CA GLY A 153 8.27 -14.54 -11.20
C GLY A 153 9.54 -15.24 -11.63
N GLY A 154 10.44 -14.57 -12.38
CA GLY A 154 11.68 -15.16 -12.86
C GLY A 154 12.62 -15.62 -11.74
N PRO A 155 13.00 -14.74 -10.80
CA PRO A 155 13.90 -15.10 -9.71
C PRO A 155 13.23 -15.85 -8.54
N GLY A 156 11.90 -15.98 -8.50
CA GLY A 156 11.18 -16.59 -7.38
C GLY A 156 11.10 -15.66 -6.16
N TYR A 157 10.71 -14.40 -6.40
CA TYR A 157 10.48 -13.40 -5.36
C TYR A 157 8.99 -13.30 -5.03
N LEU A 158 8.68 -12.65 -3.91
CA LEU A 158 7.32 -12.31 -3.48
C LEU A 158 7.05 -10.82 -3.73
N VAL A 159 5.82 -10.52 -4.11
CA VAL A 159 5.36 -9.14 -4.26
C VAL A 159 4.86 -8.62 -2.91
N VAL A 160 5.39 -7.47 -2.50
CA VAL A 160 5.00 -6.78 -1.26
C VAL A 160 3.95 -5.72 -1.58
N GLY A 161 2.91 -5.66 -0.76
CA GLY A 161 1.92 -4.60 -0.81
C GLY A 161 2.09 -3.61 0.34
N THR A 162 1.54 -2.43 0.17
CA THR A 162 1.63 -1.30 1.12
C THR A 162 0.33 -1.03 1.85
N ASP A 163 -0.71 -1.85 1.65
CA ASP A 163 -2.02 -1.65 2.28
C ASP A 163 -1.89 -1.66 3.82
N HIS A 164 -2.51 -0.69 4.44
CA HIS A 164 -2.52 -0.48 5.88
C HIS A 164 -3.94 -0.20 6.37
N ALA A 165 -4.17 -0.18 7.68
CA ALA A 165 -5.51 -0.13 8.25
C ALA A 165 -6.35 1.07 7.78
N ALA A 166 -5.75 2.26 7.59
CA ALA A 166 -6.47 3.44 7.14
C ALA A 166 -6.92 3.36 5.66
N GLU A 167 -6.15 2.69 4.80
CA GLU A 167 -6.54 2.38 3.42
C GLU A 167 -7.53 1.21 3.38
N SER A 168 -7.29 0.19 4.19
CA SER A 168 -8.14 -1.00 4.27
C SER A 168 -9.56 -0.66 4.71
N ILE A 169 -9.75 0.16 5.76
CA ILE A 169 -11.08 0.56 6.23
C ILE A 169 -11.84 1.37 5.18
N THR A 170 -11.15 2.21 4.41
CA THR A 170 -11.77 3.03 3.36
C THR A 170 -11.90 2.28 2.02
N GLY A 171 -11.19 1.15 1.86
CA GLY A 171 -11.06 0.48 0.57
C GLY A 171 -10.39 1.38 -0.49
N PHE A 172 -9.51 2.29 -0.04
CA PHE A 172 -8.83 3.25 -0.91
C PHE A 172 -7.62 2.61 -1.60
N PHE A 173 -7.90 1.59 -2.37
CA PHE A 173 -6.95 0.88 -3.24
C PHE A 173 -7.69 0.23 -4.41
N THR A 174 -6.99 -0.09 -5.45
CA THR A 174 -7.53 -0.83 -6.59
C THR A 174 -7.47 -2.34 -6.31
N LYS A 175 -8.64 -2.99 -6.27
CA LYS A 175 -8.72 -4.45 -6.16
C LYS A 175 -7.96 -5.11 -7.30
N PHE A 176 -7.00 -5.99 -6.97
CA PHE A 176 -6.08 -6.63 -7.91
C PHE A 176 -5.21 -5.63 -8.70
N GLY A 177 -4.95 -4.47 -8.11
CA GLY A 177 -3.95 -3.51 -8.52
C GLY A 177 -2.89 -3.41 -7.41
N ASP A 178 -2.80 -2.26 -6.76
CA ASP A 178 -2.00 -2.06 -5.55
C ASP A 178 -2.44 -2.95 -4.37
N GLY A 179 -3.73 -3.36 -4.32
CA GLY A 179 -4.21 -4.39 -3.39
C GLY A 179 -3.81 -5.83 -3.74
N GLY A 180 -3.09 -6.07 -4.85
CA GLY A 180 -2.60 -7.39 -5.27
C GLY A 180 -1.16 -7.59 -4.78
N ALA A 181 -0.97 -8.44 -3.76
CA ALA A 181 0.33 -8.71 -3.15
C ALA A 181 0.35 -10.08 -2.48
N ASP A 182 1.56 -10.60 -2.20
CA ASP A 182 1.77 -11.85 -1.47
C ASP A 182 1.86 -11.63 0.04
N LEU A 183 2.33 -10.45 0.49
CA LEU A 183 2.41 -10.09 1.91
C LEU A 183 2.22 -8.58 2.12
N LEU A 184 1.66 -8.23 3.29
CA LEU A 184 1.30 -6.87 3.67
C LEU A 184 1.99 -6.48 5.00
N PRO A 185 3.24 -6.04 4.99
CA PRO A 185 3.97 -5.74 6.21
C PRO A 185 3.43 -4.52 6.98
N LEU A 186 2.61 -3.67 6.36
CA LEU A 186 2.00 -2.51 7.02
C LEU A 186 0.60 -2.78 7.58
N ALA A 187 0.03 -3.98 7.39
CA ALA A 187 -1.26 -4.32 7.95
C ALA A 187 -1.32 -4.05 9.46
N GLY A 188 -2.42 -3.49 9.94
CA GLY A 188 -2.62 -3.13 11.34
C GLY A 188 -2.00 -1.80 11.79
N LEU A 189 -1.38 -1.04 10.88
CA LEU A 189 -0.94 0.34 11.15
C LEU A 189 -1.95 1.34 10.61
N ASN A 190 -2.08 2.48 11.27
CA ASN A 190 -2.75 3.65 10.70
C ASN A 190 -1.72 4.62 10.09
N LYS A 191 -2.18 5.74 9.51
CA LYS A 191 -1.29 6.65 8.77
C LYS A 191 -0.25 7.33 9.68
N ARG A 192 -0.66 7.81 10.84
CA ARG A 192 0.26 8.43 11.82
C ARG A 192 1.29 7.42 12.34
N GLN A 193 0.94 6.16 12.45
CA GLN A 193 1.87 5.11 12.84
C GLN A 193 2.91 4.83 11.75
N ASN A 194 2.51 4.82 10.47
CA ASN A 194 3.46 4.72 9.37
C ASN A 194 4.48 5.87 9.40
N GLN A 195 4.01 7.10 9.64
CA GLN A 195 4.88 8.26 9.83
C GLN A 195 5.82 8.10 11.04
N LEU A 196 5.30 7.60 12.17
CA LEU A 196 6.09 7.38 13.38
C LEU A 196 7.17 6.30 13.16
N LEU A 197 6.84 5.21 12.47
CA LEU A 197 7.82 4.16 12.15
C LEU A 197 8.93 4.69 11.23
N LEU A 198 8.62 5.52 10.24
CA LEU A 198 9.64 6.19 9.42
C LEU A 198 10.55 7.09 10.24
N ARG A 199 9.99 7.85 11.18
CA ARG A 199 10.78 8.73 12.07
C ARG A 199 11.75 7.93 12.94
N VAL A 200 11.30 6.85 13.58
CA VAL A 200 12.18 6.02 14.42
C VAL A 200 13.23 5.24 13.63
N LEU A 201 13.00 5.04 12.33
CA LEU A 201 13.96 4.50 11.37
C LEU A 201 14.96 5.56 10.85
N GLY A 202 14.80 6.83 11.23
CA GLY A 202 15.71 7.92 10.86
C GLY A 202 15.42 8.53 9.48
N ALA A 203 14.21 8.39 8.96
CA ALA A 203 13.81 9.05 7.72
C ALA A 203 13.82 10.59 7.85
N SER A 204 14.16 11.31 6.78
CA SER A 204 14.06 12.77 6.74
C SER A 204 12.60 13.22 6.84
N GLU A 205 12.39 14.46 7.28
CA GLU A 205 11.04 15.04 7.37
C GLU A 205 10.31 15.02 6.03
N ARG A 206 11.01 15.25 4.94
CA ARG A 206 10.47 15.17 3.58
C ARG A 206 9.80 13.83 3.29
N LEU A 207 10.34 12.71 3.79
CA LEU A 207 9.81 11.37 3.55
C LEU A 207 8.59 11.03 4.42
N TRP A 208 8.54 11.49 5.68
CA TRP A 208 7.43 11.11 6.56
C TRP A 208 6.32 12.16 6.66
N ALA A 209 6.58 13.43 6.26
CA ALA A 209 5.58 14.50 6.28
C ALA A 209 4.94 14.78 4.91
N LYS A 210 5.32 14.04 3.85
CA LYS A 210 4.73 14.22 2.51
C LYS A 210 3.22 14.02 2.55
N PRO A 211 2.42 14.96 2.00
CA PRO A 211 0.98 14.75 1.85
C PRO A 211 0.69 13.51 1.01
N PRO A 212 -0.25 12.64 1.43
CA PRO A 212 -0.65 11.47 0.65
C PRO A 212 -1.37 11.88 -0.64
N THR A 213 -0.87 11.40 -1.77
CA THR A 213 -1.48 11.63 -3.09
C THR A 213 -1.48 10.34 -3.89
N ALA A 214 -2.61 9.99 -4.48
CA ALA A 214 -2.71 8.93 -5.47
C ALA A 214 -2.64 9.53 -6.87
N ASP A 215 -1.49 9.43 -7.55
CA ASP A 215 -1.31 9.94 -8.91
C ASP A 215 -1.88 8.95 -9.95
N LEU A 216 -3.21 8.76 -9.91
CA LEU A 216 -3.92 7.84 -10.82
C LEU A 216 -4.74 8.58 -11.87
N LEU A 217 -5.28 9.77 -11.57
CA LEU A 217 -6.18 10.52 -12.43
C LEU A 217 -5.40 11.47 -13.36
N ASP A 218 -5.68 11.42 -14.66
CA ASP A 218 -5.10 12.33 -15.66
C ASP A 218 -5.74 13.73 -15.60
N GLY A 219 -7.05 13.80 -15.27
CA GLY A 219 -7.81 15.04 -15.28
C GLY A 219 -7.55 15.97 -14.09
N VAL A 220 -7.08 15.45 -12.95
CA VAL A 220 -6.78 16.23 -11.74
C VAL A 220 -5.49 15.69 -11.11
N PRO A 221 -4.31 16.02 -11.68
CA PRO A 221 -3.04 15.60 -11.12
C PRO A 221 -2.82 16.15 -9.69
N GLY A 222 -2.26 15.32 -8.81
CA GLY A 222 -1.91 15.75 -7.45
C GLY A 222 -3.09 15.90 -6.49
N ARG A 223 -4.29 15.40 -6.84
CA ARG A 223 -5.42 15.35 -5.91
C ARG A 223 -5.04 14.54 -4.69
N THR A 224 -5.36 15.06 -3.49
CA THR A 224 -5.06 14.36 -2.24
C THR A 224 -6.06 13.23 -1.99
N ASP A 225 -5.62 12.20 -1.28
CA ASP A 225 -6.49 11.10 -0.84
C ASP A 225 -7.67 11.63 -0.02
N GLU A 226 -7.41 12.63 0.84
CA GLU A 226 -8.41 13.26 1.71
C GLU A 226 -9.52 13.99 0.91
N ASP A 227 -9.14 14.67 -0.19
CA ASP A 227 -10.11 15.32 -1.09
C ASP A 227 -11.01 14.29 -1.78
N GLU A 228 -10.47 13.13 -2.13
CA GLU A 228 -11.25 12.08 -2.80
C GLU A 228 -12.16 11.34 -1.82
N LEU A 229 -11.66 11.04 -0.63
CA LEU A 229 -12.42 10.38 0.44
C LEU A 229 -13.43 11.33 1.08
N GLY A 230 -13.12 12.65 1.12
CA GLY A 230 -13.85 13.65 1.91
C GLY A 230 -13.83 13.31 3.40
N LEU A 231 -12.71 12.76 3.86
CA LEU A 231 -12.34 12.44 5.23
C LEU A 231 -10.85 12.69 5.38
N THR A 232 -10.42 13.19 6.54
CA THR A 232 -8.99 13.39 6.80
C THR A 232 -8.36 12.15 7.44
N TYR A 233 -7.07 11.91 7.19
CA TYR A 233 -6.35 10.84 7.87
C TYR A 233 -6.37 10.96 9.40
N PRO A 234 -6.27 12.15 10.02
CA PRO A 234 -6.49 12.30 11.46
C PRO A 234 -7.85 11.77 11.95
N GLN A 235 -8.94 12.00 11.21
CA GLN A 235 -10.26 11.45 11.56
C GLN A 235 -10.29 9.93 11.44
N ILE A 236 -9.72 9.36 10.38
CA ILE A 236 -9.65 7.91 10.15
C ILE A 236 -8.80 7.26 11.25
N ASP A 237 -7.64 7.84 11.55
CA ASP A 237 -6.72 7.33 12.57
C ASP A 237 -7.33 7.38 13.98
N ASP A 238 -7.98 8.50 14.33
CA ASP A 238 -8.67 8.64 15.63
C ASP A 238 -9.81 7.63 15.77
N TYR A 239 -10.58 7.41 14.70
CA TYR A 239 -11.61 6.37 14.67
C TYR A 239 -11.03 4.97 14.91
N LEU A 240 -9.93 4.63 14.22
CA LEU A 240 -9.24 3.35 14.35
C LEU A 240 -8.58 3.15 15.72
N GLU A 241 -8.22 4.24 16.40
CA GLU A 241 -7.70 4.21 17.77
C GLU A 241 -8.80 4.20 18.85
N GLY A 242 -10.07 4.17 18.45
CA GLY A 242 -11.22 4.10 19.37
C GLY A 242 -11.64 5.43 19.96
N LYS A 243 -11.14 6.54 19.43
CA LYS A 243 -11.53 7.89 19.85
C LYS A 243 -12.86 8.29 19.22
N GLU A 244 -13.52 9.28 19.81
CA GLU A 244 -14.69 9.92 19.22
C GLU A 244 -14.26 10.89 18.12
N ILE A 245 -14.98 10.85 17.00
CA ILE A 245 -14.85 11.79 15.88
C ILE A 245 -16.24 12.37 15.58
N ASP A 246 -16.30 13.35 14.70
CA ASP A 246 -17.57 13.91 14.23
C ASP A 246 -18.52 12.79 13.75
N GLU A 247 -19.81 12.90 14.14
CA GLU A 247 -20.84 11.89 13.87
C GLU A 247 -21.03 11.65 12.37
N ALA A 248 -21.00 12.71 11.55
CA ALA A 248 -21.13 12.58 10.09
C ALA A 248 -19.90 11.90 9.48
N ALA A 249 -18.69 12.20 9.97
CA ALA A 249 -17.47 11.55 9.55
C ALA A 249 -17.48 10.05 9.93
N ALA A 250 -17.90 9.71 11.15
CA ALA A 250 -18.03 8.33 11.60
C ALA A 250 -19.02 7.53 10.75
N ALA A 251 -20.22 8.08 10.53
CA ALA A 251 -21.23 7.44 9.68
C ALA A 251 -20.76 7.24 8.25
N LYS A 252 -20.07 8.22 7.67
CA LYS A 252 -19.48 8.12 6.33
C LYS A 252 -18.43 7.03 6.26
N LEU A 253 -17.52 6.96 7.23
CA LEU A 253 -16.46 5.97 7.29
C LEU A 253 -17.03 4.55 7.41
N GLU A 254 -18.02 4.35 8.27
CA GLU A 254 -18.73 3.08 8.42
C GLU A 254 -19.43 2.63 7.13
N GLN A 255 -20.08 3.57 6.42
CA GLN A 255 -20.70 3.29 5.13
C GLN A 255 -19.68 2.86 4.08
N ILE A 256 -18.53 3.55 4.01
CA ILE A 256 -17.44 3.21 3.09
C ILE A 256 -16.88 1.82 3.44
N TYR A 257 -16.65 1.54 4.74
CA TYR A 257 -16.18 0.24 5.20
C TYR A 257 -17.09 -0.90 4.77
N LEU A 258 -18.40 -0.78 4.98
CA LEU A 258 -19.36 -1.81 4.59
C LEU A 258 -19.38 -2.02 3.07
N ARG A 259 -19.44 -0.93 2.30
CA ARG A 259 -19.48 -0.97 0.83
C ARG A 259 -18.21 -1.57 0.22
N SER A 260 -17.05 -1.30 0.81
CA SER A 260 -15.75 -1.74 0.30
C SER A 260 -15.32 -3.13 0.80
N ARG A 261 -16.15 -3.85 1.57
CA ARG A 261 -15.78 -5.15 2.16
C ARG A 261 -15.25 -6.15 1.12
N HIS A 262 -15.85 -6.19 -0.06
CA HIS A 262 -15.42 -7.06 -1.15
C HIS A 262 -13.96 -6.83 -1.62
N LYS A 263 -13.36 -5.69 -1.28
CA LYS A 263 -11.95 -5.41 -1.62
C LYS A 263 -10.98 -6.05 -0.61
N ARG A 264 -11.42 -6.30 0.63
CA ARG A 264 -10.63 -6.86 1.73
C ARG A 264 -10.78 -8.36 1.90
N THR A 265 -11.64 -8.98 1.08
CA THR A 265 -11.90 -10.42 1.13
C THR A 265 -11.42 -11.09 -0.15
N THR A 266 -11.17 -12.39 -0.07
CA THR A 266 -11.03 -13.24 -1.26
C THR A 266 -12.31 -13.18 -2.11
N PRO A 267 -12.29 -13.60 -3.38
CA PRO A 267 -13.51 -13.67 -4.18
C PRO A 267 -14.61 -14.43 -3.47
N VAL A 268 -15.83 -13.88 -3.52
CA VAL A 268 -17.00 -14.46 -2.84
C VAL A 268 -17.35 -15.80 -3.46
N THR A 269 -17.56 -16.80 -2.62
CA THR A 269 -17.94 -18.16 -3.01
C THR A 269 -19.37 -18.48 -2.58
N ILE A 270 -19.91 -19.63 -3.02
CA ILE A 270 -21.24 -20.11 -2.61
C ILE A 270 -21.33 -20.42 -1.11
N PHE A 271 -20.19 -20.54 -0.42
CA PHE A 271 -20.12 -20.81 1.01
C PHE A 271 -20.14 -19.55 1.86
N ASP A 272 -19.95 -18.39 1.26
CA ASP A 272 -19.93 -17.10 1.94
C ASP A 272 -21.35 -16.58 2.17
N SER A 273 -21.58 -15.96 3.33
CA SER A 273 -22.88 -15.38 3.70
C SER A 273 -22.82 -13.90 4.11
N TRP A 274 -21.62 -13.34 4.29
CA TRP A 274 -21.43 -11.97 4.79
C TRP A 274 -22.07 -10.87 3.93
N TRP A 275 -22.39 -11.16 2.68
CA TRP A 275 -23.00 -10.24 1.72
C TRP A 275 -24.55 -10.32 1.70
N LYS A 276 -25.15 -11.23 2.48
CA LYS A 276 -26.60 -11.46 2.52
C LYS A 276 -27.34 -10.61 3.56
N ASN A 277 -26.61 -9.82 4.35
CA ASN A 277 -27.16 -9.00 5.44
C ASN A 277 -27.29 -7.56 5.02
#